data_2748ef3b76275e9e848e986c1568fc33
#
_entry.id   2748ef3b76275e9e848e986c1568fc33
#
_cell.length_a   1.000
_cell.length_b   1.000
_cell.length_c   1.000
_cell.angle_alpha   90.00
_cell.angle_beta   90.00
_cell.angle_gamma   90.00
#
_symmetry.space_group_name_H-M   'P 1'
#
loop_
_entity.id
_entity.type
_entity.pdbx_description
1 polymer ?
#
loop_
_entity_poly.entity_id
_entity_poly.type
_entity_poly.pdbx_seq_one_letter_code
_entity_poly.pdbx_strand_id
1 'polypeptide(L)'
;MIELKHLYKSFDGKEVLKDINASFENGKTNLIIGQSGSGKTVLMKCIVGLLTPEKGELLYDGRNFLSLKKNEKKLLRREMGMIFQSAALFDSMSVLDNVMFPLNMFSNDTLNDRKRRAQFCLERVNLTGEAHDKFPGEISGGMQKRVAIARAIALNPQYLFCDEPNSGLDPKTSLVIDELIHDITHEYGITTLVNTHDMNSVMGIREKIIFIHEGTKAWEGTKDEV
;
A
#
# COMPACT_ATOMS: atom_id res chain seq x y z
N MET A 1 -2.98 4.08 -13.92
CA MET A 1 -1.68 3.41 -14.18
C MET A 1 -0.57 4.20 -13.50
N ILE A 2 0.36 3.52 -12.84
CA ILE A 2 1.56 4.15 -12.29
C ILE A 2 2.74 3.77 -13.17
N GLU A 3 3.56 4.75 -13.58
CA GLU A 3 4.75 4.52 -14.41
C GLU A 3 5.98 5.16 -13.77
N LEU A 4 7.07 4.44 -13.79
CA LEU A 4 8.39 4.90 -13.38
C LEU A 4 9.30 4.95 -14.61
N LYS A 5 9.98 6.07 -14.81
CA LYS A 5 10.91 6.25 -15.91
C LYS A 5 12.24 6.77 -15.38
N HIS A 6 13.29 5.97 -15.57
CA HIS A 6 14.67 6.31 -15.21
C HIS A 6 14.81 6.81 -13.76
N LEU A 7 14.17 6.09 -12.79
CA LEU A 7 14.15 6.51 -11.39
C LEU A 7 15.46 6.13 -10.68
N TYR A 8 16.10 7.13 -10.05
CA TYR A 8 17.32 6.96 -9.26
C TYR A 8 17.14 7.45 -7.84
N LYS A 9 17.71 6.72 -6.88
CA LYS A 9 17.75 7.14 -5.46
C LYS A 9 19.06 6.75 -4.81
N SER A 10 19.68 7.74 -4.14
CA SER A 10 20.94 7.56 -3.41
C SER A 10 20.82 8.06 -1.98
N PHE A 11 21.66 7.54 -1.09
CA PHE A 11 21.87 8.03 0.27
C PHE A 11 23.38 8.08 0.53
N ASP A 12 23.87 9.21 0.98
CA ASP A 12 25.29 9.44 1.33
C ASP A 12 26.25 8.97 0.22
N GLY A 13 25.88 9.24 -1.04
CA GLY A 13 26.69 8.87 -2.22
C GLY A 13 26.55 7.41 -2.67
N LYS A 14 25.80 6.57 -1.93
CA LYS A 14 25.53 5.17 -2.32
C LYS A 14 24.21 5.09 -3.07
N GLU A 15 24.26 4.63 -4.32
CA GLU A 15 23.05 4.38 -5.12
C GLU A 15 22.30 3.17 -4.58
N VAL A 16 21.01 3.37 -4.25
CA VAL A 16 20.09 2.33 -3.77
C VAL A 16 19.09 1.94 -4.84
N LEU A 17 18.64 2.90 -5.68
CA LEU A 17 17.86 2.61 -6.89
C LEU A 17 18.62 3.14 -8.10
N LYS A 18 18.71 2.30 -9.11
CA LYS A 18 19.53 2.50 -10.31
C LYS A 18 18.68 2.27 -11.55
N ASP A 19 18.28 3.34 -12.23
CA ASP A 19 17.55 3.30 -13.49
C ASP A 19 16.29 2.41 -13.47
N ILE A 20 15.44 2.58 -12.45
CA ILE A 20 14.20 1.81 -12.36
C ILE A 20 13.19 2.31 -13.40
N ASN A 21 12.83 1.40 -14.30
CA ASN A 21 11.78 1.58 -15.31
C ASN A 21 10.71 0.51 -15.09
N ALA A 22 9.47 0.92 -14.76
CA ALA A 22 8.39 -0.01 -14.44
C ALA A 22 7.03 0.61 -14.74
N SER A 23 6.04 -0.24 -15.00
CA SER A 23 4.64 0.18 -15.08
C SER A 23 3.77 -0.74 -14.22
N PHE A 24 2.76 -0.18 -13.55
CA PHE A 24 1.84 -0.91 -12.70
C PHE A 24 0.43 -0.72 -13.26
N GLU A 25 -0.22 -1.86 -13.54
CA GLU A 25 -1.49 -1.90 -14.24
C GLU A 25 -2.65 -1.48 -13.34
N ASN A 26 -3.61 -0.76 -13.92
CA ASN A 26 -4.82 -0.34 -13.22
C ASN A 26 -5.71 -1.54 -12.84
N GLY A 27 -6.35 -1.44 -11.68
CA GLY A 27 -7.32 -2.44 -11.22
C GLY A 27 -6.73 -3.81 -10.94
N LYS A 28 -5.39 -3.90 -10.81
CA LYS A 28 -4.66 -5.14 -10.55
C LYS A 28 -3.76 -5.03 -9.33
N THR A 29 -3.44 -6.19 -8.78
CA THR A 29 -2.41 -6.33 -7.75
C THR A 29 -1.05 -6.52 -8.43
N ASN A 30 -0.19 -5.53 -8.28
CA ASN A 30 1.18 -5.54 -8.82
C ASN A 30 2.15 -5.85 -7.68
N LEU A 31 3.00 -6.86 -7.85
CA LEU A 31 3.98 -7.26 -6.84
C LEU A 31 5.35 -6.67 -7.12
N ILE A 32 6.01 -6.20 -6.07
CA ILE A 32 7.42 -5.85 -6.07
C ILE A 32 8.13 -6.84 -5.15
N ILE A 33 8.93 -7.74 -5.72
CA ILE A 33 9.63 -8.78 -4.97
C ILE A 33 11.15 -8.59 -5.02
N GLY A 34 11.86 -9.24 -4.12
CA GLY A 34 13.33 -9.21 -4.06
C GLY A 34 13.83 -9.46 -2.65
N GLN A 35 15.11 -9.70 -2.52
CA GLN A 35 15.75 -9.95 -1.22
C GLN A 35 15.64 -8.74 -0.28
N SER A 36 15.79 -8.97 1.02
CA SER A 36 15.94 -7.89 2.00
C SER A 36 17.13 -7.01 1.62
N GLY A 37 16.94 -5.68 1.68
CA GLY A 37 17.97 -4.72 1.29
C GLY A 37 18.11 -4.46 -0.23
N SER A 38 17.33 -5.10 -1.11
CA SER A 38 17.39 -4.88 -2.56
C SER A 38 16.88 -3.52 -3.04
N GLY A 39 16.26 -2.71 -2.15
CA GLY A 39 15.74 -1.38 -2.48
C GLY A 39 14.21 -1.27 -2.57
N LYS A 40 13.44 -2.35 -2.36
CA LYS A 40 11.97 -2.38 -2.47
C LYS A 40 11.25 -1.32 -1.64
N THR A 41 11.53 -1.26 -0.33
CA THR A 41 10.93 -0.25 0.57
C THR A 41 11.32 1.17 0.20
N VAL A 42 12.56 1.37 -0.31
CA VAL A 42 13.00 2.69 -0.81
C VAL A 42 12.21 3.05 -2.07
N LEU A 43 12.01 2.10 -2.98
CA LEU A 43 11.21 2.27 -4.19
C LEU A 43 9.75 2.63 -3.82
N MET A 44 9.13 1.86 -2.91
CA MET A 44 7.78 2.15 -2.42
C MET A 44 7.68 3.56 -1.81
N LYS A 45 8.65 3.95 -0.97
CA LYS A 45 8.71 5.29 -0.37
C LYS A 45 8.88 6.41 -1.41
N CYS A 46 9.61 6.16 -2.49
CA CYS A 46 9.69 7.10 -3.62
C CYS A 46 8.34 7.22 -4.34
N ILE A 47 7.69 6.08 -4.60
CA ILE A 47 6.38 6.05 -5.29
C ILE A 47 5.34 6.84 -4.49
N VAL A 48 5.19 6.62 -3.20
CA VAL A 48 4.20 7.35 -2.38
C VAL A 48 4.63 8.79 -2.04
N GLY A 49 5.83 9.20 -2.46
CA GLY A 49 6.35 10.55 -2.24
C GLY A 49 6.81 10.85 -0.80
N LEU A 50 7.17 9.81 -0.03
CA LEU A 50 7.85 9.94 1.26
C LEU A 50 9.35 10.20 1.10
N LEU A 51 9.92 9.73 -0.02
CA LEU A 51 11.28 10.05 -0.45
C LEU A 51 11.22 10.71 -1.82
N THR A 52 12.09 11.67 -2.06
CA THR A 52 12.24 12.30 -3.39
C THR A 52 13.40 11.61 -4.11
N PRO A 53 13.19 11.02 -5.29
CA PRO A 53 14.27 10.51 -6.13
C PRO A 53 15.11 11.67 -6.67
N GLU A 54 16.38 11.42 -6.97
CA GLU A 54 17.30 12.43 -7.54
C GLU A 54 17.05 12.65 -9.02
N LYS A 55 16.59 11.60 -9.75
CA LYS A 55 16.32 11.66 -11.19
C LYS A 55 15.13 10.77 -11.54
N GLY A 56 14.56 11.01 -12.70
CA GLY A 56 13.51 10.22 -13.32
C GLY A 56 12.14 10.88 -13.26
N GLU A 57 11.13 10.12 -13.67
CA GLU A 57 9.72 10.53 -13.64
C GLU A 57 8.90 9.51 -12.89
N LEU A 58 7.88 9.99 -12.19
CA LEU A 58 6.89 9.19 -11.49
C LEU A 58 5.51 9.68 -11.95
N LEU A 59 4.85 8.88 -12.77
CA LEU A 59 3.57 9.25 -13.40
C LEU A 59 2.41 8.49 -12.74
N TYR A 60 1.37 9.22 -12.40
CA TYR A 60 0.07 8.72 -11.94
C TYR A 60 -0.99 9.10 -12.99
N ASP A 61 -1.42 8.15 -13.79
CA ASP A 61 -2.31 8.39 -14.95
C ASP A 61 -1.86 9.59 -15.78
N GLY A 62 -0.56 9.61 -16.14
CA GLY A 62 0.08 10.69 -16.91
C GLY A 62 0.45 11.94 -16.10
N ARG A 63 0.01 12.07 -14.84
CA ARG A 63 0.38 13.21 -13.96
C ARG A 63 1.76 12.95 -13.34
N ASN A 64 2.79 13.70 -13.73
CA ASN A 64 4.12 13.54 -13.14
C ASN A 64 4.17 14.10 -11.72
N PHE A 65 4.14 13.20 -10.71
CA PHE A 65 4.12 13.53 -9.29
C PHE A 65 5.29 14.44 -8.88
N LEU A 66 6.46 14.26 -9.46
CA LEU A 66 7.64 15.02 -9.06
C LEU A 66 7.53 16.51 -9.43
N SER A 67 6.87 16.80 -10.55
CA SER A 67 6.66 18.17 -11.06
C SER A 67 5.41 18.87 -10.49
N LEU A 68 4.51 18.14 -9.81
CA LEU A 68 3.30 18.70 -9.23
C LEU A 68 3.60 19.74 -8.14
N LYS A 69 2.80 20.79 -8.09
CA LYS A 69 2.81 21.79 -7.00
C LYS A 69 2.33 21.15 -5.68
N LYS A 70 2.66 21.78 -4.56
CA LYS A 70 2.34 21.30 -3.21
C LYS A 70 0.85 20.93 -3.01
N ASN A 71 -0.06 21.76 -3.53
CA ASN A 71 -1.51 21.50 -3.42
C ASN A 71 -1.96 20.33 -4.29
N GLU A 72 -1.42 20.19 -5.49
CA GLU A 72 -1.70 19.07 -6.39
C GLU A 72 -1.18 17.75 -5.81
N LYS A 73 0.03 17.75 -5.23
CA LYS A 73 0.56 16.60 -4.48
C LYS A 73 -0.34 16.21 -3.31
N LYS A 74 -0.90 17.20 -2.58
CA LYS A 74 -1.83 16.93 -1.48
C LYS A 74 -3.11 16.27 -1.98
N LEU A 75 -3.65 16.72 -3.12
CA LEU A 75 -4.83 16.11 -3.73
C LEU A 75 -4.56 14.67 -4.18
N LEU A 76 -3.45 14.46 -4.91
CA LEU A 76 -3.09 13.11 -5.36
C LEU A 76 -2.85 12.14 -4.19
N ARG A 77 -2.26 12.61 -3.07
CA ARG A 77 -2.10 11.77 -1.87
C ARG A 77 -3.44 11.36 -1.22
N ARG A 78 -4.52 12.07 -1.43
CA ARG A 78 -5.86 11.66 -0.97
C ARG A 78 -6.41 10.48 -1.79
N GLU A 79 -5.89 10.29 -3.01
CA GLU A 79 -6.20 9.15 -3.86
C GLU A 79 -5.38 7.89 -3.48
N MET A 80 -4.49 7.98 -2.47
CA MET A 80 -3.59 6.92 -2.06
C MET A 80 -3.98 6.37 -0.69
N GLY A 81 -4.09 5.05 -0.57
CA GLY A 81 -4.09 4.32 0.69
C GLY A 81 -2.75 3.67 0.94
N MET A 82 -2.32 3.58 2.20
CA MET A 82 -1.06 2.93 2.54
C MET A 82 -1.19 2.02 3.75
N ILE A 83 -0.64 0.82 3.62
CA ILE A 83 -0.49 -0.19 4.66
C ILE A 83 1.00 -0.36 4.92
N PHE A 84 1.41 -0.06 6.16
CA PHE A 84 2.80 -0.19 6.60
C PHE A 84 3.08 -1.56 7.20
N GLN A 85 4.32 -1.99 7.18
CA GLN A 85 4.77 -3.25 7.74
C GLN A 85 4.34 -3.46 9.21
N SER A 86 4.36 -2.43 10.04
CA SER A 86 3.94 -2.46 11.44
C SER A 86 2.44 -2.17 11.67
N ALA A 87 1.59 -2.14 10.61
CA ALA A 87 0.22 -1.61 10.63
C ALA A 87 0.15 -0.11 10.96
N ALA A 88 1.08 0.44 11.74
CA ALA A 88 1.19 1.85 12.13
C ALA A 88 -0.14 2.44 12.65
N LEU A 89 -0.83 1.71 13.52
CA LEU A 89 -2.03 2.18 14.18
C LEU A 89 -1.64 3.17 15.30
N PHE A 90 -2.55 4.09 15.59
CA PHE A 90 -2.42 4.98 16.73
C PHE A 90 -2.87 4.25 18.00
N ASP A 91 -1.95 3.97 18.90
CA ASP A 91 -2.22 3.21 20.14
C ASP A 91 -3.21 3.93 21.07
N SER A 92 -3.28 5.25 20.99
CA SER A 92 -4.20 6.10 21.77
C SER A 92 -5.60 6.22 21.17
N MET A 93 -5.87 5.58 20.04
CA MET A 93 -7.15 5.59 19.34
C MET A 93 -7.77 4.20 19.31
N SER A 94 -9.09 4.13 19.40
CA SER A 94 -9.82 2.88 19.18
C SER A 94 -9.65 2.35 17.75
N VAL A 95 -10.05 1.12 17.50
CA VAL A 95 -10.12 0.53 16.15
C VAL A 95 -10.94 1.41 15.22
N LEU A 96 -12.13 1.83 15.65
CA LEU A 96 -13.01 2.70 14.87
C LEU A 96 -12.36 4.05 14.60
N ASP A 97 -11.76 4.68 15.62
CA ASP A 97 -11.12 6.00 15.47
C ASP A 97 -9.90 5.95 14.56
N ASN A 98 -9.13 4.85 14.57
CA ASN A 98 -8.05 4.63 13.62
C ASN A 98 -8.56 4.66 12.17
N VAL A 99 -9.69 4.02 11.87
CA VAL A 99 -10.29 4.03 10.52
C VAL A 99 -10.95 5.36 10.21
N MET A 100 -11.52 6.05 11.19
CA MET A 100 -12.08 7.39 11.04
C MET A 100 -11.02 8.47 10.83
N PHE A 101 -9.78 8.24 11.24
CA PHE A 101 -8.72 9.26 11.21
C PHE A 101 -8.55 9.93 9.84
N PRO A 102 -8.35 9.21 8.71
CA PRO A 102 -8.25 9.86 7.40
C PRO A 102 -9.55 10.57 6.99
N LEU A 103 -10.71 10.05 7.35
CA LEU A 103 -12.00 10.72 7.09
C LEU A 103 -12.11 12.04 7.85
N ASN A 104 -11.67 12.08 9.11
CA ASN A 104 -11.66 13.29 9.92
C ASN A 104 -10.71 14.37 9.38
N MET A 105 -9.60 13.94 8.75
CA MET A 105 -8.59 14.84 8.19
C MET A 105 -8.95 15.39 6.80
N PHE A 106 -9.68 14.62 5.99
CA PHE A 106 -9.78 14.90 4.55
C PHE A 106 -11.20 14.87 3.98
N SER A 107 -12.21 14.38 4.71
CA SER A 107 -13.60 14.43 4.27
C SER A 107 -14.33 15.67 4.84
N ASN A 108 -15.28 16.19 4.06
CA ASN A 108 -16.22 17.22 4.49
C ASN A 108 -17.57 16.62 4.94
N ASP A 109 -17.69 15.30 5.01
CA ASP A 109 -18.90 14.59 5.39
C ASP A 109 -19.27 14.84 6.85
N THR A 110 -20.55 14.60 7.21
CA THR A 110 -20.99 14.68 8.60
C THR A 110 -20.29 13.62 9.46
N LEU A 111 -20.23 13.83 10.78
CA LEU A 111 -19.67 12.85 11.71
C LEU A 111 -20.35 11.47 11.56
N ASN A 112 -21.68 11.46 11.38
CA ASN A 112 -22.45 10.22 11.22
C ASN A 112 -22.08 9.50 9.92
N ASP A 113 -21.87 10.23 8.83
CA ASP A 113 -21.47 9.63 7.54
C ASP A 113 -20.07 9.05 7.62
N ARG A 114 -19.13 9.79 8.22
CA ARG A 114 -17.76 9.31 8.47
C ARG A 114 -17.75 8.04 9.33
N LYS A 115 -18.55 8.01 10.39
CA LYS A 115 -18.69 6.83 11.26
C LYS A 115 -19.25 5.64 10.48
N ARG A 116 -20.33 5.83 9.71
CA ARG A 116 -20.91 4.77 8.84
C ARG A 116 -19.89 4.26 7.84
N ARG A 117 -19.13 5.16 7.21
CA ARG A 117 -18.07 4.75 6.26
C ARG A 117 -16.97 3.93 6.94
N ALA A 118 -16.51 4.34 8.12
CA ALA A 118 -15.50 3.61 8.87
C ALA A 118 -15.99 2.22 9.30
N GLN A 119 -17.23 2.10 9.78
CA GLN A 119 -17.86 0.84 10.12
C GLN A 119 -17.97 -0.09 8.91
N PHE A 120 -18.41 0.43 7.76
CA PHE A 120 -18.43 -0.31 6.51
C PHE A 120 -17.04 -0.85 6.13
N CYS A 121 -15.98 -0.03 6.25
CA CYS A 121 -14.62 -0.49 5.98
C CYS A 121 -14.15 -1.59 6.94
N LEU A 122 -14.55 -1.52 8.22
CA LEU A 122 -14.25 -2.56 9.20
C LEU A 122 -15.00 -3.87 8.91
N GLU A 123 -16.25 -3.79 8.50
CA GLU A 123 -17.03 -4.96 8.06
C GLU A 123 -16.40 -5.65 6.84
N ARG A 124 -15.88 -4.85 5.88
CA ARG A 124 -15.19 -5.39 4.68
C ARG A 124 -13.92 -6.19 5.01
N VAL A 125 -13.30 -5.91 6.14
CA VAL A 125 -12.14 -6.67 6.63
C VAL A 125 -12.50 -7.70 7.71
N ASN A 126 -13.79 -8.06 7.82
CA ASN A 126 -14.31 -9.02 8.79
C ASN A 126 -13.99 -8.65 10.25
N LEU A 127 -14.13 -7.37 10.61
CA LEU A 127 -14.08 -6.88 11.98
C LEU A 127 -15.46 -6.38 12.40
N THR A 128 -16.09 -7.12 13.33
CA THR A 128 -17.42 -6.82 13.84
C THR A 128 -17.42 -5.70 14.88
N GLY A 129 -18.64 -5.22 15.25
CA GLY A 129 -18.83 -4.12 16.19
C GLY A 129 -18.14 -4.31 17.55
N GLU A 130 -17.96 -5.55 18.02
CA GLU A 130 -17.26 -5.85 19.28
C GLU A 130 -15.78 -5.41 19.29
N ALA A 131 -15.17 -5.29 18.10
CA ALA A 131 -13.79 -4.84 17.96
C ALA A 131 -13.66 -3.31 17.89
N HIS A 132 -14.75 -2.58 17.60
CA HIS A 132 -14.70 -1.16 17.25
C HIS A 132 -14.15 -0.28 18.37
N ASP A 133 -14.52 -0.57 19.61
CA ASP A 133 -14.13 0.20 20.79
C ASP A 133 -12.81 -0.26 21.43
N LYS A 134 -12.23 -1.37 20.93
CA LYS A 134 -10.92 -1.88 21.39
C LYS A 134 -9.79 -1.01 20.90
N PHE A 135 -8.70 -1.00 21.66
CA PHE A 135 -7.45 -0.37 21.30
C PHE A 135 -6.50 -1.35 20.59
N PRO A 136 -5.50 -0.88 19.83
CA PRO A 136 -4.56 -1.75 19.12
C PRO A 136 -3.91 -2.82 20.02
N GLY A 137 -3.56 -2.49 21.26
CA GLY A 137 -2.98 -3.45 22.22
C GLY A 137 -3.92 -4.56 22.71
N GLU A 138 -5.23 -4.45 22.45
CA GLU A 138 -6.26 -5.41 22.88
C GLU A 138 -6.69 -6.37 21.76
N ILE A 139 -6.08 -6.24 20.57
CA ILE A 139 -6.41 -7.06 19.40
C ILE A 139 -5.16 -7.77 18.87
N SER A 140 -5.37 -8.90 18.17
CA SER A 140 -4.27 -9.67 17.59
C SER A 140 -3.55 -8.93 16.46
N GLY A 141 -2.31 -9.34 16.15
CA GLY A 141 -1.54 -8.76 15.04
C GLY A 141 -2.26 -8.85 13.69
N GLY A 142 -2.94 -9.97 13.41
CA GLY A 142 -3.77 -10.12 12.21
C GLY A 142 -4.97 -9.16 12.20
N MET A 143 -5.60 -8.91 13.34
CA MET A 143 -6.66 -7.90 13.45
C MET A 143 -6.09 -6.49 13.24
N GLN A 144 -4.92 -6.17 13.78
CA GLN A 144 -4.27 -4.87 13.54
C GLN A 144 -4.00 -4.63 12.05
N LYS A 145 -3.55 -5.66 11.31
CA LYS A 145 -3.39 -5.59 9.84
C LYS A 145 -4.70 -5.30 9.13
N ARG A 146 -5.78 -5.97 9.53
CA ARG A 146 -7.13 -5.72 8.98
C ARG A 146 -7.61 -4.29 9.26
N VAL A 147 -7.38 -3.75 10.46
CA VAL A 147 -7.67 -2.34 10.78
C VAL A 147 -6.86 -1.40 9.89
N ALA A 148 -5.59 -1.70 9.65
CA ALA A 148 -4.75 -0.90 8.76
C ALA A 148 -5.26 -0.91 7.30
N ILE A 149 -5.76 -2.06 6.82
CA ILE A 149 -6.42 -2.17 5.51
C ILE A 149 -7.69 -1.32 5.48
N ALA A 150 -8.59 -1.48 6.48
CA ALA A 150 -9.82 -0.70 6.59
C ALA A 150 -9.55 0.82 6.59
N ARG A 151 -8.52 1.27 7.33
CA ARG A 151 -8.06 2.66 7.35
C ARG A 151 -7.57 3.12 5.98
N ALA A 152 -6.80 2.29 5.28
CA ALA A 152 -6.23 2.63 3.99
C ALA A 152 -7.31 2.81 2.90
N ILE A 153 -8.43 2.07 2.97
CA ILE A 153 -9.53 2.15 1.99
C ILE A 153 -10.63 3.15 2.39
N ALA A 154 -10.52 3.79 3.55
CA ALA A 154 -11.59 4.66 4.08
C ALA A 154 -11.95 5.81 3.13
N LEU A 155 -10.97 6.40 2.44
CA LEU A 155 -11.15 7.52 1.50
C LEU A 155 -11.46 7.09 0.05
N ASN A 156 -11.77 5.82 -0.22
CA ASN A 156 -11.93 5.28 -1.58
C ASN A 156 -10.71 5.57 -2.47
N PRO A 157 -9.52 5.09 -2.12
CA PRO A 157 -8.31 5.40 -2.86
C PRO A 157 -8.36 4.79 -4.28
N GLN A 158 -7.68 5.45 -5.22
CA GLN A 158 -7.42 4.89 -6.56
C GLN A 158 -6.16 4.01 -6.57
N TYR A 159 -5.27 4.24 -5.60
CA TYR A 159 -4.00 3.53 -5.47
C TYR A 159 -3.84 3.01 -4.05
N LEU A 160 -3.48 1.74 -3.90
CA LEU A 160 -3.21 1.11 -2.61
C LEU A 160 -1.77 0.61 -2.58
N PHE A 161 -1.04 0.99 -1.55
CA PHE A 161 0.35 0.61 -1.35
C PHE A 161 0.49 -0.24 -0.09
N CYS A 162 1.07 -1.43 -0.21
CA CYS A 162 1.23 -2.39 0.88
C CYS A 162 2.72 -2.72 1.03
N ASP A 163 3.35 -2.21 2.07
CA ASP A 163 4.76 -2.50 2.38
C ASP A 163 4.82 -3.65 3.39
N GLU A 164 5.11 -4.86 2.89
CA GLU A 164 5.18 -6.11 3.66
C GLU A 164 3.95 -6.35 4.56
N PRO A 165 2.73 -6.41 4.00
CA PRO A 165 1.50 -6.45 4.78
C PRO A 165 1.42 -7.67 5.70
N ASN A 166 2.08 -8.78 5.36
CA ASN A 166 2.06 -10.06 6.07
C ASN A 166 3.19 -10.23 7.08
N SER A 167 4.10 -9.27 7.19
CA SER A 167 5.24 -9.37 8.11
C SER A 167 4.78 -9.61 9.54
N GLY A 168 5.36 -10.66 10.18
CA GLY A 168 5.08 -11.02 11.57
C GLY A 168 3.81 -11.83 11.80
N LEU A 169 3.13 -12.29 10.73
CA LEU A 169 1.96 -13.15 10.80
C LEU A 169 2.33 -14.63 10.57
N ASP A 170 1.51 -15.53 11.09
CA ASP A 170 1.58 -16.94 10.74
C ASP A 170 1.13 -17.18 9.28
N PRO A 171 1.54 -18.30 8.65
CA PRO A 171 1.26 -18.54 7.23
C PRO A 171 -0.24 -18.52 6.87
N LYS A 172 -1.10 -19.04 7.76
CA LYS A 172 -2.55 -19.08 7.52
C LYS A 172 -3.17 -17.69 7.55
N THR A 173 -2.78 -16.88 8.52
CA THR A 173 -3.23 -15.48 8.62
C THR A 173 -2.70 -14.65 7.46
N SER A 174 -1.46 -14.90 7.01
CA SER A 174 -0.85 -14.23 5.85
C SER A 174 -1.69 -14.41 4.58
N LEU A 175 -2.10 -15.66 4.28
CA LEU A 175 -2.96 -15.95 3.12
C LEU A 175 -4.29 -15.19 3.18
N VAL A 176 -4.90 -15.09 4.36
CA VAL A 176 -6.17 -14.35 4.52
C VAL A 176 -5.98 -12.85 4.26
N ILE A 177 -4.82 -12.27 4.64
CA ILE A 177 -4.51 -10.86 4.35
C ILE A 177 -4.28 -10.66 2.85
N ASP A 178 -3.57 -11.58 2.17
CA ASP A 178 -3.34 -11.52 0.72
C ASP A 178 -4.64 -11.61 -0.07
N GLU A 179 -5.52 -12.57 0.26
CA GLU A 179 -6.84 -12.70 -0.35
C GLU A 179 -7.68 -11.44 -0.14
N LEU A 180 -7.67 -10.88 1.07
CA LEU A 180 -8.41 -9.66 1.39
C LEU A 180 -7.92 -8.45 0.56
N ILE A 181 -6.61 -8.27 0.41
CA ILE A 181 -6.04 -7.21 -0.43
C ILE A 181 -6.42 -7.42 -1.89
N HIS A 182 -6.35 -8.67 -2.38
CA HIS A 182 -6.73 -9.03 -3.73
C HIS A 182 -8.22 -8.73 -4.00
N ASP A 183 -9.12 -9.19 -3.14
CA ASP A 183 -10.56 -8.97 -3.27
C ASP A 183 -10.92 -7.49 -3.28
N ILE A 184 -10.35 -6.71 -2.36
CA ILE A 184 -10.53 -5.25 -2.30
C ILE A 184 -10.02 -4.59 -3.59
N THR A 185 -8.87 -5.02 -4.11
CA THR A 185 -8.28 -4.51 -5.35
C THR A 185 -9.26 -4.65 -6.51
N HIS A 186 -9.81 -5.85 -6.70
CA HIS A 186 -10.73 -6.15 -7.81
C HIS A 186 -12.10 -5.52 -7.62
N GLU A 187 -12.67 -5.59 -6.43
CA GLU A 187 -13.99 -5.06 -6.14
C GLU A 187 -14.07 -3.54 -6.38
N TYR A 188 -13.02 -2.82 -5.98
CA TYR A 188 -13.00 -1.36 -6.11
C TYR A 188 -12.22 -0.86 -7.33
N GLY A 189 -11.64 -1.75 -8.14
CA GLY A 189 -10.82 -1.38 -9.30
C GLY A 189 -9.56 -0.58 -8.93
N ILE A 190 -9.00 -0.82 -7.74
CA ILE A 190 -7.84 -0.10 -7.21
C ILE A 190 -6.55 -0.60 -7.89
N THR A 191 -5.62 0.29 -8.20
CA THR A 191 -4.26 -0.09 -8.59
C THR A 191 -3.46 -0.37 -7.33
N THR A 192 -3.21 -1.66 -7.03
CA THR A 192 -2.53 -2.07 -5.80
C THR A 192 -1.08 -2.44 -6.08
N LEU A 193 -0.15 -1.92 -5.28
CA LEU A 193 1.25 -2.31 -5.25
C LEU A 193 1.55 -2.99 -3.91
N VAL A 194 1.99 -4.24 -3.97
CA VAL A 194 2.40 -5.00 -2.77
C VAL A 194 3.90 -5.25 -2.85
N ASN A 195 4.60 -4.78 -1.84
CA ASN A 195 6.00 -5.06 -1.63
C ASN A 195 6.13 -6.26 -0.68
N THR A 196 6.75 -7.35 -1.12
CA THR A 196 6.92 -8.56 -0.31
C THR A 196 8.22 -9.29 -0.62
N HIS A 197 8.70 -10.05 0.36
CA HIS A 197 9.75 -11.06 0.18
C HIS A 197 9.21 -12.49 0.38
N ASP A 198 7.91 -12.63 0.70
CA ASP A 198 7.26 -13.92 0.90
C ASP A 198 6.80 -14.52 -0.43
N MET A 199 7.42 -15.65 -0.81
CA MET A 199 7.09 -16.36 -2.05
C MET A 199 5.71 -17.02 -2.01
N ASN A 200 5.13 -17.29 -0.82
CA ASN A 200 3.76 -17.82 -0.73
C ASN A 200 2.74 -16.76 -1.20
N SER A 201 2.94 -15.49 -0.82
CA SER A 201 2.13 -14.38 -1.33
C SER A 201 2.21 -14.26 -2.85
N VAL A 202 3.41 -14.45 -3.43
CA VAL A 202 3.62 -14.43 -4.89
C VAL A 202 2.81 -15.54 -5.58
N MET A 203 2.78 -16.73 -4.99
CA MET A 203 2.06 -17.89 -5.57
C MET A 203 0.53 -17.70 -5.55
N GLY A 204 -0.01 -16.93 -4.62
CA GLY A 204 -1.44 -16.60 -4.52
C GLY A 204 -1.90 -15.54 -5.53
N ILE A 205 -1.04 -14.58 -5.86
CA ILE A 205 -1.36 -13.43 -6.73
C ILE A 205 -0.91 -13.75 -8.15
N ARG A 206 -1.84 -13.77 -9.12
CA ARG A 206 -1.60 -14.21 -10.52
C ARG A 206 -1.30 -13.07 -11.48
N GLU A 207 -0.95 -11.90 -10.97
CA GLU A 207 -0.86 -10.69 -11.77
C GLU A 207 0.60 -10.29 -12.01
N LYS A 208 0.85 -9.02 -12.19
CA LYS A 208 2.16 -8.51 -12.57
C LYS A 208 3.18 -8.58 -11.43
N ILE A 209 4.37 -9.07 -11.72
CA ILE A 209 5.47 -9.21 -10.77
C ILE A 209 6.69 -8.46 -11.31
N ILE A 210 7.32 -7.66 -10.45
CA ILE A 210 8.59 -6.98 -10.72
C ILE A 210 9.61 -7.46 -9.70
N PHE A 211 10.75 -7.99 -10.17
CA PHE A 211 11.84 -8.42 -9.33
C PHE A 211 12.94 -7.37 -9.24
N ILE A 212 13.19 -6.89 -8.02
CA ILE A 212 14.25 -5.92 -7.73
C ILE A 212 15.46 -6.64 -7.13
N HIS A 213 16.61 -6.46 -7.77
CA HIS A 213 17.89 -7.00 -7.34
C HIS A 213 18.95 -5.89 -7.35
N GLU A 214 19.63 -5.70 -6.24
CA GLU A 214 20.72 -4.70 -6.08
C GLU A 214 20.38 -3.29 -6.61
N GLY A 215 19.14 -2.87 -6.39
CA GLY A 215 18.65 -1.55 -6.80
C GLY A 215 18.27 -1.42 -8.27
N THR A 216 18.25 -2.52 -9.05
CA THR A 216 17.81 -2.55 -10.44
C THR A 216 16.55 -3.40 -10.59
N LYS A 217 15.75 -3.16 -11.65
CA LYS A 217 14.70 -4.10 -12.08
C LYS A 217 15.36 -5.22 -12.89
N ALA A 218 15.56 -6.37 -12.25
CA ALA A 218 16.21 -7.51 -12.89
C ALA A 218 15.26 -8.31 -13.79
N TRP A 219 13.95 -8.34 -13.44
CA TRP A 219 12.94 -9.07 -14.20
C TRP A 219 11.56 -8.47 -14.00
N GLU A 220 10.68 -8.68 -14.97
CA GLU A 220 9.27 -8.31 -14.97
C GLU A 220 8.47 -9.33 -15.77
N GLY A 221 7.35 -9.79 -15.24
CA GLY A 221 6.49 -10.77 -15.90
C GLY A 221 5.27 -11.13 -15.06
N THR A 222 4.66 -12.26 -15.41
CA THR A 222 3.54 -12.85 -14.69
C THR A 222 3.98 -14.10 -13.93
N LYS A 223 3.12 -14.64 -13.06
CA LYS A 223 3.39 -15.89 -12.34
C LYS A 223 3.68 -17.07 -13.27
N ASP A 224 3.07 -17.10 -14.46
CA ASP A 224 3.21 -18.23 -15.41
C ASP A 224 4.56 -18.19 -16.16
N GLU A 225 5.34 -17.13 -15.96
CA GLU A 225 6.65 -16.89 -16.59
C GLU A 225 7.82 -17.02 -15.58
N VAL A 226 7.55 -17.41 -14.33
CA VAL A 226 8.54 -17.57 -13.25
C VAL A 226 9.12 -18.98 -13.20
#